data_f0fc353f9b353efe6555e08e93e12b69
#
_entry.id   f0fc353f9b353efe6555e08e93e12b69
#
_cell.length_a   1.000
_cell.length_b   1.000
_cell.length_c   1.000
_cell.angle_alpha   90.00
_cell.angle_beta   90.00
_cell.angle_gamma   90.00
#
_symmetry.space_group_name_H-M   'P 1'
#
loop_
_entity.id
_entity.type
_entity.pdbx_description
1 polymer ?
#
loop_
_entity_poly.entity_id
_entity_poly.type
_entity_poly.pdbx_seq_one_letter_code
_entity_poly.pdbx_strand_id
1 'polypeptide(L)'
;MASVLSNGGDLPSKPASAGRHAGVYSEVQTSRLDHRLLLPSVLKGSAFKVVDGPASSAAGNPDEIAKLFPNLFGQPSAALVPADVSPFETDRKLKIGVVLSGGQAPGGHNVICGIYDYLQEKAKGSTVYGFKGGPAGIMRCKYVELTTDFIYPYRNQGGFDMIRSGRDKIETPEQFKQAEDTVTKLDLDGLVVIGGDDSNTNACLLAENFRQKNMKTKVIGCPKTIDGDLKCKEVPVSFGFDTACKIYSEMIGNVMIDARSTGKYYHFVRLMGRAASHITLECALQTHPNITLIGEEVAAKKQTLKNVTDYITDIICKRSERGYNYGVILIPEGLIDFIPEVQQLISELNEILAHDVVDEGGLWKKKLQSQSQVLFELLPQAIQEQLLLERDPHGNVQVAKIETEKMLIQMVEAELEKRTSAGIYKGKFAALRDEWALNNRYISPGPIQFLGPSSYAANHTLLLELGACA
;
A
#
# COMPACT_ATOMS: atom_id res chain seq x y z
N MET A 1 19.86 -39.14 2.55
CA MET A 1 20.47 -38.49 1.36
C MET A 1 20.77 -37.05 1.72
N ALA A 2 21.90 -36.87 2.31
CA ALA A 2 22.45 -35.57 2.68
C ALA A 2 23.83 -35.49 2.05
N SER A 3 23.98 -34.68 1.05
CA SER A 3 25.28 -34.20 0.58
C SER A 3 25.10 -33.42 -0.71
N VAL A 4 24.88 -32.12 -0.59
CA VAL A 4 25.32 -31.08 -1.50
C VAL A 4 25.03 -29.75 -0.82
N LEU A 5 25.86 -29.30 0.09
CA LEU A 5 25.97 -27.90 0.53
C LEU A 5 27.34 -27.73 1.18
N SER A 6 28.36 -27.60 0.36
CA SER A 6 29.64 -27.07 0.80
C SER A 6 30.14 -26.10 -0.27
N ASN A 7 29.71 -24.87 -0.18
CA ASN A 7 30.52 -23.72 -0.56
C ASN A 7 30.34 -22.69 0.54
N GLY A 8 31.19 -22.84 1.55
CA GLY A 8 31.29 -21.96 2.68
C GLY A 8 31.96 -20.67 2.27
N GLY A 9 31.19 -19.64 2.04
CA GLY A 9 31.64 -18.29 2.34
C GLY A 9 31.39 -18.05 3.81
N ASP A 10 32.40 -17.73 4.58
CA ASP A 10 32.28 -17.41 6.00
C ASP A 10 31.22 -16.34 6.20
N LEU A 11 30.12 -16.74 6.86
CA LEU A 11 29.18 -15.79 7.43
C LEU A 11 29.91 -15.00 8.48
N PRO A 12 29.80 -13.66 8.50
CA PRO A 12 30.33 -12.87 9.62
C PRO A 12 29.72 -13.44 10.90
N SER A 13 30.60 -13.68 11.90
CA SER A 13 30.23 -14.12 13.23
C SER A 13 29.07 -13.28 13.75
N LYS A 14 28.03 -13.94 14.31
CA LYS A 14 26.84 -13.29 14.85
C LYS A 14 27.26 -12.10 15.71
N PRO A 15 26.91 -10.85 15.33
CA PRO A 15 27.17 -9.71 16.18
C PRO A 15 26.32 -9.86 17.44
N ALA A 16 26.95 -9.59 18.59
CA ALA A 16 26.24 -9.45 19.85
C ALA A 16 25.12 -8.42 19.64
N SER A 17 23.89 -8.76 20.00
CA SER A 17 22.64 -8.05 19.78
C SER A 17 22.79 -6.53 19.82
N ALA A 18 22.93 -5.91 18.66
CA ALA A 18 22.96 -4.47 18.56
C ALA A 18 21.53 -3.93 18.58
N GLY A 19 21.08 -3.52 19.75
CA GLY A 19 20.13 -2.44 19.89
C GLY A 19 18.65 -2.69 19.63
N ARG A 20 18.21 -3.85 19.18
CA ARG A 20 16.78 -4.19 19.19
C ARG A 20 16.45 -4.81 20.54
N HIS A 21 15.82 -4.06 21.43
CA HIS A 21 15.23 -4.64 22.63
C HIS A 21 14.29 -5.77 22.19
N ALA A 22 14.53 -6.95 22.75
CA ALA A 22 13.78 -8.17 22.47
C ALA A 22 12.28 -7.92 22.73
N GLY A 23 11.53 -7.66 21.67
CA GLY A 23 10.15 -8.09 21.65
C GLY A 23 10.11 -9.60 21.75
N VAL A 24 8.95 -10.19 21.94
CA VAL A 24 8.79 -11.64 22.01
C VAL A 24 9.27 -12.27 20.70
N TYR A 25 10.54 -12.69 20.65
CA TYR A 25 11.08 -13.42 19.52
C TYR A 25 10.71 -14.88 19.66
N SER A 26 9.93 -15.35 18.70
CA SER A 26 9.72 -16.79 18.53
C SER A 26 10.95 -17.44 17.88
N GLU A 27 11.14 -18.75 18.06
CA GLU A 27 12.17 -19.53 17.36
C GLU A 27 12.09 -19.36 15.84
N VAL A 28 10.86 -19.24 15.32
CA VAL A 28 10.59 -18.95 13.90
C VAL A 28 11.21 -17.62 13.47
N GLN A 29 11.11 -16.57 14.27
CA GLN A 29 11.72 -15.28 13.95
C GLN A 29 13.25 -15.33 13.98
N THR A 30 13.81 -16.09 14.91
CA THR A 30 15.27 -16.31 14.99
C THR A 30 15.78 -17.08 13.76
N SER A 31 15.09 -18.14 13.35
CA SER A 31 15.49 -18.94 12.18
C SER A 31 15.45 -18.14 10.87
N ARG A 32 14.64 -17.10 10.77
CA ARG A 32 14.54 -16.24 9.57
C ARG A 32 15.77 -15.38 9.34
N LEU A 33 16.49 -15.02 10.37
CA LEU A 33 17.71 -14.21 10.24
C LEU A 33 18.76 -14.92 9.37
N ASP A 34 18.79 -16.24 9.43
CA ASP A 34 19.73 -17.07 8.69
C ASP A 34 19.20 -17.53 7.31
N HIS A 35 17.94 -17.20 6.98
CA HIS A 35 17.34 -17.59 5.71
C HIS A 35 17.88 -16.77 4.55
N ARG A 36 18.48 -17.41 3.56
CA ARG A 36 18.92 -16.76 2.33
C ARG A 36 17.83 -16.79 1.27
N LEU A 37 17.44 -15.62 0.79
CA LEU A 37 16.50 -15.50 -0.33
C LEU A 37 17.20 -15.87 -1.65
N LEU A 38 16.46 -16.57 -2.51
CA LEU A 38 16.97 -16.93 -3.82
C LEU A 38 17.03 -15.71 -4.73
N LEU A 39 18.18 -15.52 -5.39
CA LEU A 39 18.31 -14.52 -6.46
C LEU A 39 17.47 -14.91 -7.68
N PRO A 40 16.93 -13.93 -8.43
CA PRO A 40 16.34 -14.19 -9.73
C PRO A 40 17.35 -14.80 -10.69
N SER A 41 16.83 -15.53 -11.67
CA SER A 41 17.69 -16.22 -12.65
C SER A 41 18.63 -15.27 -13.38
N VAL A 42 18.17 -14.07 -13.73
CA VAL A 42 18.97 -13.04 -14.41
C VAL A 42 20.15 -12.56 -13.57
N LEU A 43 20.03 -12.58 -12.24
CA LEU A 43 21.09 -12.16 -11.31
C LEU A 43 21.95 -13.33 -10.79
N LYS A 44 21.58 -14.57 -11.10
CA LYS A 44 22.41 -15.76 -10.77
C LYS A 44 23.62 -15.91 -11.66
N GLY A 45 23.58 -15.32 -12.87
CA GLY A 45 24.70 -15.29 -13.80
C GLY A 45 25.79 -14.31 -13.37
N SER A 46 26.97 -14.47 -13.96
CA SER A 46 28.11 -13.57 -13.71
C SER A 46 27.96 -12.23 -14.43
N ALA A 47 27.13 -12.14 -15.45
CA ALA A 47 26.96 -10.95 -16.26
C ALA A 47 25.51 -10.73 -16.69
N PHE A 48 25.11 -9.48 -16.75
CA PHE A 48 23.84 -9.04 -17.32
C PHE A 48 24.06 -7.67 -17.97
N LYS A 49 23.15 -7.28 -18.84
CA LYS A 49 23.13 -5.95 -19.47
C LYS A 49 21.75 -5.33 -19.35
N VAL A 50 21.71 -4.01 -19.36
CA VAL A 50 20.47 -3.25 -19.49
C VAL A 50 20.14 -3.10 -20.95
N VAL A 51 18.90 -3.33 -21.31
CA VAL A 51 18.38 -3.12 -22.67
C VAL A 51 17.23 -2.13 -22.58
N ASP A 52 17.31 -1.09 -23.39
CA ASP A 52 16.25 -0.11 -23.50
C ASP A 52 15.02 -0.73 -24.18
N GLY A 53 13.89 -0.50 -23.55
CA GLY A 53 12.58 -0.86 -24.04
C GLY A 53 11.86 0.33 -24.70
N PRO A 54 10.55 0.22 -24.87
CA PRO A 54 9.74 1.31 -25.41
C PRO A 54 9.79 2.55 -24.50
N ALA A 55 9.56 3.71 -25.11
CA ALA A 55 9.44 4.97 -24.38
C ALA A 55 8.28 4.89 -23.37
N SER A 56 8.51 5.45 -22.19
CA SER A 56 7.49 5.55 -21.16
C SER A 56 6.36 6.49 -21.60
N SER A 57 5.15 6.17 -21.18
CA SER A 57 3.96 6.98 -21.42
C SER A 57 3.09 6.97 -20.15
N ALA A 58 2.06 7.82 -20.11
CA ALA A 58 1.08 7.84 -19.04
C ALA A 58 -0.22 7.16 -19.46
N ALA A 59 -0.88 6.47 -18.53
CA ALA A 59 -2.15 5.78 -18.76
C ALA A 59 -3.31 6.77 -18.97
N GLY A 60 -3.22 7.98 -18.39
CA GLY A 60 -4.21 9.04 -18.56
C GLY A 60 -3.52 10.38 -18.80
N ASN A 61 -4.14 11.26 -19.59
CA ASN A 61 -3.68 12.61 -19.88
C ASN A 61 -2.17 12.73 -20.21
N PRO A 62 -1.63 11.97 -21.19
CA PRO A 62 -0.20 11.93 -21.44
C PRO A 62 0.37 13.31 -21.78
N ASP A 63 -0.40 14.18 -22.44
CA ASP A 63 0.05 15.54 -22.78
C ASP A 63 0.23 16.44 -21.54
N GLU A 64 -0.57 16.27 -20.51
CA GLU A 64 -0.40 16.99 -19.24
C GLU A 64 0.79 16.44 -18.45
N ILE A 65 0.93 15.13 -18.38
CA ILE A 65 2.07 14.47 -17.73
C ILE A 65 3.38 14.87 -18.41
N ALA A 66 3.41 14.94 -19.74
CA ALA A 66 4.59 15.41 -20.47
C ALA A 66 4.97 16.87 -20.14
N LYS A 67 3.98 17.72 -19.87
CA LYS A 67 4.24 19.11 -19.43
C LYS A 67 4.75 19.20 -17.99
N LEU A 68 4.25 18.33 -17.10
CA LEU A 68 4.67 18.29 -15.69
C LEU A 68 6.04 17.65 -15.51
N PHE A 69 6.39 16.67 -16.35
CA PHE A 69 7.63 15.90 -16.27
C PHE A 69 8.39 15.89 -17.60
N PRO A 70 8.81 17.07 -18.14
CA PRO A 70 9.40 17.18 -19.47
C PRO A 70 10.74 16.45 -19.61
N ASN A 71 11.47 16.21 -18.54
CA ASN A 71 12.75 15.49 -18.56
C ASN A 71 12.62 13.99 -18.30
N LEU A 72 11.52 13.52 -17.71
CA LEU A 72 11.28 12.12 -17.40
C LEU A 72 10.33 11.45 -18.39
N PHE A 73 9.32 12.17 -18.91
CA PHE A 73 8.37 11.62 -19.86
C PHE A 73 9.06 11.21 -21.17
N GLY A 74 8.69 10.04 -21.68
CA GLY A 74 9.28 9.51 -22.92
C GLY A 74 10.65 8.87 -22.77
N GLN A 75 11.20 8.76 -21.55
CA GLN A 75 12.41 7.97 -21.29
C GLN A 75 12.16 6.50 -21.63
N PRO A 76 13.15 5.77 -22.16
CA PRO A 76 12.99 4.35 -22.41
C PRO A 76 12.78 3.58 -21.11
N SER A 77 11.93 2.56 -21.14
CA SER A 77 11.91 1.56 -20.08
C SER A 77 13.20 0.74 -20.14
N ALA A 78 13.65 0.25 -18.98
CA ALA A 78 14.85 -0.57 -18.90
C ALA A 78 14.51 -2.01 -18.55
N ALA A 79 15.17 -2.98 -19.18
CA ALA A 79 15.05 -4.38 -18.87
C ALA A 79 16.44 -5.02 -18.67
N LEU A 80 16.54 -5.88 -17.66
CA LEU A 80 17.75 -6.66 -17.40
C LEU A 80 17.69 -7.97 -18.18
N VAL A 81 18.71 -8.21 -18.96
CA VAL A 81 18.84 -9.48 -19.68
C VAL A 81 20.21 -10.12 -19.39
N PRO A 82 20.31 -11.46 -19.36
CA PRO A 82 21.60 -12.13 -19.25
C PRO A 82 22.57 -11.68 -20.34
N ALA A 83 23.84 -11.61 -20.01
CA ALA A 83 24.92 -11.28 -20.94
C ALA A 83 26.14 -12.18 -20.70
N ASP A 84 26.98 -12.36 -21.71
CA ASP A 84 28.20 -13.13 -21.58
C ASP A 84 29.29 -12.38 -20.82
N VAL A 85 29.30 -11.06 -20.92
CA VAL A 85 30.24 -10.16 -20.25
C VAL A 85 29.44 -9.03 -19.58
N SER A 86 29.76 -8.71 -18.35
CA SER A 86 29.15 -7.57 -17.66
C SER A 86 29.70 -6.26 -18.22
N PRO A 87 28.87 -5.35 -18.70
CA PRO A 87 29.30 -4.03 -19.11
C PRO A 87 29.61 -3.10 -17.92
N PHE A 88 29.39 -3.56 -16.70
CA PHE A 88 29.53 -2.72 -15.50
C PHE A 88 30.89 -2.92 -14.86
N GLU A 89 31.55 -1.80 -14.54
CA GLU A 89 32.73 -1.79 -13.70
C GLU A 89 32.35 -2.21 -12.27
N THR A 90 32.93 -3.32 -11.81
CA THR A 90 32.64 -3.88 -10.49
C THR A 90 33.30 -3.10 -9.32
N ASP A 91 34.20 -2.16 -9.63
CA ASP A 91 34.98 -1.44 -8.63
C ASP A 91 34.44 -0.04 -8.27
N ARG A 92 33.34 0.39 -8.90
CA ARG A 92 32.74 1.70 -8.59
C ARG A 92 32.05 1.67 -7.24
N LYS A 93 32.53 2.47 -6.29
CA LYS A 93 31.88 2.67 -4.99
C LYS A 93 30.72 3.64 -5.15
N LEU A 94 29.56 3.26 -4.65
CA LEU A 94 28.34 4.05 -4.71
C LEU A 94 27.90 4.51 -3.34
N LYS A 95 27.31 5.69 -3.26
CA LYS A 95 26.65 6.24 -2.06
C LYS A 95 25.15 6.31 -2.33
N ILE A 96 24.38 5.46 -1.70
CA ILE A 96 22.96 5.32 -1.93
C ILE A 96 22.17 5.76 -0.69
N GLY A 97 21.24 6.69 -0.87
CA GLY A 97 20.25 7.04 0.13
C GLY A 97 19.00 6.20 -0.01
N VAL A 98 18.41 5.74 1.08
CA VAL A 98 17.11 5.06 1.10
C VAL A 98 16.16 5.73 2.07
N VAL A 99 14.90 5.84 1.69
CA VAL A 99 13.84 6.42 2.51
C VAL A 99 12.58 5.58 2.43
N LEU A 100 11.94 5.33 3.59
CA LEU A 100 10.62 4.73 3.68
C LEU A 100 9.57 5.85 3.76
N SER A 101 8.66 5.92 2.81
CA SER A 101 7.69 6.99 2.69
C SER A 101 6.25 6.46 2.71
N GLY A 102 5.37 7.17 3.40
CA GLY A 102 3.96 6.84 3.49
C GLY A 102 3.60 5.78 4.53
N GLY A 103 2.48 5.10 4.32
CA GLY A 103 1.98 4.03 5.19
C GLY A 103 2.92 2.82 5.22
N GLN A 104 2.90 2.10 6.33
CA GLN A 104 3.70 0.88 6.50
C GLN A 104 3.18 -0.26 5.62
N ALA A 105 4.09 -1.11 5.15
CA ALA A 105 3.75 -2.37 4.52
C ALA A 105 4.80 -3.44 4.85
N PRO A 106 4.42 -4.71 4.95
CA PRO A 106 5.36 -5.79 5.17
C PRO A 106 6.31 -5.90 3.98
N GLY A 107 7.62 -5.70 4.18
CA GLY A 107 8.63 -5.86 3.13
C GLY A 107 9.66 -4.73 3.01
N GLY A 108 9.45 -3.60 3.66
CA GLY A 108 10.37 -2.46 3.59
C GLY A 108 11.80 -2.81 3.98
N HIS A 109 11.99 -3.56 5.06
CA HIS A 109 13.32 -4.03 5.47
C HIS A 109 13.98 -4.92 4.43
N ASN A 110 13.21 -5.75 3.72
CA ASN A 110 13.75 -6.64 2.70
C ASN A 110 14.26 -5.86 1.49
N VAL A 111 13.56 -4.78 1.11
CA VAL A 111 14.05 -3.86 0.06
C VAL A 111 15.41 -3.30 0.46
N ILE A 112 15.51 -2.74 1.67
CA ILE A 112 16.77 -2.16 2.17
C ILE A 112 17.88 -3.21 2.26
N CYS A 113 17.58 -4.40 2.81
CA CYS A 113 18.54 -5.50 2.87
C CYS A 113 19.02 -5.94 1.48
N GLY A 114 18.11 -6.03 0.50
CA GLY A 114 18.44 -6.40 -0.88
C GLY A 114 19.39 -5.37 -1.53
N ILE A 115 19.11 -4.07 -1.34
CA ILE A 115 19.98 -2.99 -1.80
C ILE A 115 21.38 -3.10 -1.17
N TYR A 116 21.42 -3.27 0.14
CA TYR A 116 22.67 -3.39 0.88
C TYR A 116 23.49 -4.60 0.41
N ASP A 117 22.88 -5.78 0.35
CA ASP A 117 23.57 -7.02 -0.02
C ASP A 117 24.13 -6.96 -1.45
N TYR A 118 23.34 -6.41 -2.39
CA TYR A 118 23.80 -6.21 -3.75
C TYR A 118 25.04 -5.31 -3.82
N LEU A 119 25.01 -4.19 -3.11
CA LEU A 119 26.13 -3.26 -3.08
C LEU A 119 27.39 -3.88 -2.45
N GLN A 120 27.25 -4.65 -1.39
CA GLN A 120 28.36 -5.34 -0.74
C GLN A 120 28.96 -6.45 -1.64
N GLU A 121 28.13 -7.07 -2.48
CA GLU A 121 28.58 -8.13 -3.39
C GLU A 121 29.20 -7.57 -4.69
N LYS A 122 28.52 -6.61 -5.33
CA LYS A 122 28.87 -6.14 -6.69
C LYS A 122 29.62 -4.81 -6.72
N ALA A 123 29.55 -4.00 -5.68
CA ALA A 123 30.18 -2.68 -5.59
C ALA A 123 30.81 -2.47 -4.20
N LYS A 124 31.78 -3.32 -3.86
CA LYS A 124 32.40 -3.36 -2.53
C LYS A 124 32.95 -2.01 -2.08
N GLY A 125 32.59 -1.65 -0.82
CA GLY A 125 32.95 -0.37 -0.24
C GLY A 125 31.96 0.76 -0.54
N SER A 126 30.82 0.44 -1.12
CA SER A 126 29.68 1.34 -1.23
C SER A 126 29.03 1.57 0.12
N THR A 127 28.42 2.73 0.31
CA THR A 127 27.74 3.14 1.54
C THR A 127 26.25 3.31 1.29
N VAL A 128 25.44 2.83 2.25
CA VAL A 128 24.00 3.04 2.23
C VAL A 128 23.58 3.90 3.41
N TYR A 129 22.89 4.98 3.14
CA TYR A 129 22.34 5.90 4.14
C TYR A 129 20.83 5.73 4.24
N GLY A 130 20.33 5.42 5.45
CA GLY A 130 18.89 5.36 5.73
C GLY A 130 18.38 6.68 6.30
N PHE A 131 17.51 7.39 5.60
CA PHE A 131 16.89 8.62 6.07
C PHE A 131 15.81 8.32 7.10
N LYS A 132 15.93 8.90 8.31
CA LYS A 132 15.06 8.59 9.45
C LYS A 132 13.75 9.36 9.41
N GLY A 133 12.63 8.65 9.51
CA GLY A 133 11.30 9.25 9.66
C GLY A 133 10.72 9.79 8.36
N GLY A 134 11.05 9.17 7.24
CA GLY A 134 10.48 9.51 5.94
C GLY A 134 11.17 10.70 5.25
N PRO A 135 10.46 11.36 4.30
CA PRO A 135 11.01 12.49 3.54
C PRO A 135 11.51 13.65 4.41
N ALA A 136 10.93 13.86 5.59
CA ALA A 136 11.47 14.83 6.57
C ALA A 136 12.92 14.54 6.95
N GLY A 137 13.35 13.28 6.92
CA GLY A 137 14.74 12.89 7.15
C GLY A 137 15.67 13.40 6.05
N ILE A 138 15.19 13.44 4.79
CA ILE A 138 15.94 14.01 3.66
C ILE A 138 16.08 15.52 3.87
N MET A 139 14.97 16.23 4.05
CA MET A 139 14.95 17.69 4.23
C MET A 139 15.83 18.16 5.39
N ARG A 140 15.86 17.43 6.50
CA ARG A 140 16.61 17.77 7.71
C ARG A 140 18.00 17.13 7.78
N CYS A 141 18.46 16.47 6.73
CA CYS A 141 19.70 15.71 6.68
C CYS A 141 19.86 14.76 7.89
N LYS A 142 18.75 14.07 8.25
CA LYS A 142 18.70 13.15 9.39
C LYS A 142 18.76 11.72 8.92
N TYR A 143 19.90 11.09 9.03
CA TYR A 143 20.17 9.76 8.50
C TYR A 143 20.94 8.87 9.49
N VAL A 144 21.10 7.63 9.11
CA VAL A 144 22.00 6.66 9.74
C VAL A 144 22.71 5.89 8.63
N GLU A 145 23.98 5.60 8.80
CA GLU A 145 24.69 4.68 7.93
C GLU A 145 24.24 3.25 8.23
N LEU A 146 23.84 2.54 7.17
CA LEU A 146 23.36 1.18 7.27
C LEU A 146 24.56 0.23 7.10
N THR A 147 25.02 -0.30 8.22
CA THR A 147 26.10 -1.29 8.29
C THR A 147 25.52 -2.70 8.41
N THR A 148 26.36 -3.72 8.22
CA THR A 148 25.98 -5.13 8.41
C THR A 148 25.36 -5.35 9.80
N ASP A 149 25.99 -4.84 10.84
CA ASP A 149 25.54 -5.01 12.22
C ASP A 149 24.21 -4.29 12.47
N PHE A 150 24.03 -3.10 11.85
CA PHE A 150 22.77 -2.36 11.96
C PHE A 150 21.61 -3.06 11.27
N ILE A 151 21.85 -3.66 10.09
CA ILE A 151 20.81 -4.31 9.28
C ILE A 151 20.46 -5.70 9.79
N TYR A 152 21.44 -6.43 10.34
CA TYR A 152 21.29 -7.83 10.70
C TYR A 152 20.01 -8.16 11.51
N PRO A 153 19.66 -7.41 12.58
CA PRO A 153 18.45 -7.70 13.37
C PRO A 153 17.14 -7.54 12.60
N TYR A 154 17.17 -6.86 11.46
CA TYR A 154 15.98 -6.58 10.64
C TYR A 154 15.84 -7.51 9.43
N ARG A 155 16.84 -8.39 9.20
CA ARG A 155 16.80 -9.31 8.07
C ARG A 155 15.58 -10.19 8.12
N ASN A 156 14.87 -10.30 6.98
CA ASN A 156 13.66 -11.11 6.83
C ASN A 156 12.56 -10.83 7.88
N GLN A 157 12.58 -9.67 8.53
CA GLN A 157 11.56 -9.23 9.48
C GLN A 157 10.46 -8.38 8.83
N GLY A 158 10.72 -7.84 7.64
CA GLY A 158 9.74 -7.22 6.76
C GLY A 158 9.17 -5.87 7.17
N GLY A 159 9.47 -5.30 8.28
CA GLY A 159 8.85 -4.08 8.78
C GLY A 159 9.33 -2.77 8.15
N PHE A 160 9.00 -1.66 8.81
CA PHE A 160 9.36 -0.28 8.46
C PHE A 160 10.07 0.45 9.61
N ASP A 161 10.34 -0.23 10.70
CA ASP A 161 10.89 0.36 11.93
C ASP A 161 12.42 0.58 11.90
N MET A 162 13.15 -0.03 10.95
CA MET A 162 14.60 0.13 10.79
C MET A 162 15.02 1.60 10.72
N ILE A 163 14.37 2.37 9.87
CA ILE A 163 14.62 3.81 9.68
C ILE A 163 13.38 4.66 9.90
N ARG A 164 12.22 4.02 10.17
CA ARG A 164 10.89 4.62 10.30
C ARG A 164 10.43 5.28 9.00
N SER A 165 9.14 5.47 8.84
CA SER A 165 8.56 6.19 7.71
C SER A 165 7.92 7.51 8.15
N GLY A 166 7.58 8.36 7.18
CA GLY A 166 6.82 9.60 7.37
C GLY A 166 5.95 9.89 6.17
N ARG A 167 4.99 10.79 6.35
CA ARG A 167 4.05 11.22 5.30
C ARG A 167 4.33 12.63 4.79
N ASP A 168 5.47 13.20 5.19
CA ASP A 168 5.90 14.50 4.67
C ASP A 168 6.09 14.41 3.16
N LYS A 169 5.84 15.52 2.48
CA LYS A 169 6.06 15.66 1.03
C LYS A 169 7.10 16.74 0.78
N ILE A 170 7.82 16.61 -0.33
CA ILE A 170 8.78 17.60 -0.82
C ILE A 170 8.11 18.27 -2.02
N GLU A 171 7.48 19.42 -1.81
CA GLU A 171 6.64 20.10 -2.81
C GLU A 171 7.00 21.58 -2.97
N THR A 172 7.48 22.24 -1.91
CA THR A 172 7.84 23.66 -1.99
C THR A 172 9.28 23.87 -2.47
N PRO A 173 9.60 25.04 -3.07
CA PRO A 173 10.97 25.35 -3.49
C PRO A 173 12.00 25.21 -2.37
N GLU A 174 11.64 25.57 -1.14
CA GLU A 174 12.51 25.47 0.02
C GLU A 174 12.78 24.01 0.39
N GLN A 175 11.76 23.17 0.32
CA GLN A 175 11.88 21.72 0.61
C GLN A 175 12.75 21.03 -0.48
N PHE A 176 12.57 21.38 -1.75
CA PHE A 176 13.46 20.91 -2.82
C PHE A 176 14.89 21.34 -2.55
N LYS A 177 15.13 22.60 -2.18
CA LYS A 177 16.46 23.10 -1.87
C LYS A 177 17.09 22.33 -0.70
N GLN A 178 16.34 22.06 0.37
CA GLN A 178 16.83 21.25 1.50
C GLN A 178 17.20 19.82 1.06
N ALA A 179 16.42 19.20 0.19
CA ALA A 179 16.73 17.88 -0.35
C ALA A 179 17.99 17.91 -1.22
N GLU A 180 18.14 18.91 -2.10
CA GLU A 180 19.34 19.14 -2.91
C GLU A 180 20.61 19.30 -2.07
N ASP A 181 20.53 20.14 -1.03
CA ASP A 181 21.65 20.38 -0.11
C ASP A 181 22.07 19.08 0.61
N THR A 182 21.08 18.26 0.98
CA THR A 182 21.34 16.99 1.65
C THR A 182 22.01 15.98 0.72
N VAL A 183 21.49 15.76 -0.48
CA VAL A 183 22.07 14.78 -1.39
C VAL A 183 23.45 15.22 -1.90
N THR A 184 23.67 16.53 -2.05
CA THR A 184 24.97 17.10 -2.42
C THR A 184 25.97 16.96 -1.28
N LYS A 185 25.59 17.29 -0.04
CA LYS A 185 26.43 17.16 1.16
C LYS A 185 26.91 15.73 1.38
N LEU A 186 26.05 14.75 1.14
CA LEU A 186 26.36 13.33 1.27
C LEU A 186 27.02 12.75 0.01
N ASP A 187 27.09 13.53 -1.05
CA ASP A 187 27.61 13.13 -2.36
C ASP A 187 26.92 11.86 -2.87
N LEU A 188 25.59 11.82 -2.83
CA LEU A 188 24.83 10.63 -3.20
C LEU A 188 24.84 10.39 -4.73
N ASP A 189 25.08 9.15 -5.12
CA ASP A 189 24.89 8.67 -6.49
C ASP A 189 23.41 8.38 -6.77
N GLY A 190 22.67 7.87 -5.78
CA GLY A 190 21.26 7.55 -5.89
C GLY A 190 20.48 7.75 -4.62
N LEU A 191 19.18 8.02 -4.80
CA LEU A 191 18.18 8.11 -3.74
C LEU A 191 17.00 7.18 -4.08
N VAL A 192 16.76 6.17 -3.23
CA VAL A 192 15.66 5.23 -3.41
C VAL A 192 14.52 5.61 -2.47
N VAL A 193 13.36 5.93 -3.05
CA VAL A 193 12.13 6.27 -2.33
C VAL A 193 11.20 5.06 -2.33
N ILE A 194 11.03 4.43 -1.18
CA ILE A 194 10.20 3.24 -1.02
C ILE A 194 8.85 3.66 -0.45
N GLY A 195 7.78 3.61 -1.26
CA GLY A 195 6.48 4.10 -0.84
C GLY A 195 5.33 3.81 -1.79
N GLY A 196 4.13 4.28 -1.44
CA GLY A 196 2.92 4.15 -2.24
C GLY A 196 2.88 5.12 -3.42
N ASP A 197 1.68 5.30 -3.99
CA ASP A 197 1.38 6.18 -5.11
C ASP A 197 1.84 7.63 -4.88
N ASP A 198 1.39 8.27 -3.81
CA ASP A 198 1.81 9.62 -3.42
C ASP A 198 3.34 9.77 -3.29
N SER A 199 3.97 8.75 -2.69
CA SER A 199 5.42 8.77 -2.47
C SER A 199 6.20 8.63 -3.77
N ASN A 200 5.70 7.81 -4.71
CA ASN A 200 6.30 7.66 -6.03
C ASN A 200 6.06 8.89 -6.91
N THR A 201 4.90 9.55 -6.80
CA THR A 201 4.67 10.86 -7.41
C THR A 201 5.68 11.89 -6.89
N ASN A 202 5.92 11.94 -5.59
CA ASN A 202 6.92 12.82 -5.00
C ASN A 202 8.35 12.46 -5.44
N ALA A 203 8.65 11.16 -5.60
CA ALA A 203 9.92 10.71 -6.18
C ALA A 203 10.10 11.18 -7.63
N CYS A 204 9.04 11.15 -8.45
CA CYS A 204 9.06 11.70 -9.80
C CYS A 204 9.34 13.21 -9.81
N LEU A 205 8.70 13.99 -8.91
CA LEU A 205 8.95 15.43 -8.77
C LEU A 205 10.41 15.71 -8.39
N LEU A 206 10.98 14.93 -7.46
CA LEU A 206 12.39 15.02 -7.09
C LEU A 206 13.31 14.66 -8.26
N ALA A 207 13.01 13.59 -8.99
CA ALA A 207 13.79 13.15 -10.15
C ALA A 207 13.78 14.21 -11.24
N GLU A 208 12.61 14.80 -11.53
CA GLU A 208 12.46 15.88 -12.51
C GLU A 208 13.30 17.10 -12.11
N ASN A 209 13.19 17.53 -10.85
CA ASN A 209 13.96 18.68 -10.33
C ASN A 209 15.47 18.42 -10.38
N PHE A 210 15.95 17.24 -9.98
CA PHE A 210 17.37 16.90 -9.98
C PHE A 210 17.92 16.82 -11.41
N ARG A 211 17.12 16.26 -12.33
CA ARG A 211 17.50 16.18 -13.74
C ARG A 211 17.56 17.55 -14.41
N GLN A 212 16.57 18.41 -14.15
CA GLN A 212 16.56 19.80 -14.65
C GLN A 212 17.79 20.59 -14.20
N LYS A 213 18.27 20.32 -12.98
CA LYS A 213 19.47 20.95 -12.40
C LYS A 213 20.78 20.22 -12.70
N ASN A 214 20.74 19.19 -13.53
CA ASN A 214 21.90 18.36 -13.87
C ASN A 214 22.64 17.82 -12.64
N MET A 215 21.91 17.43 -11.60
CA MET A 215 22.49 16.86 -10.39
C MET A 215 22.99 15.43 -10.64
N LYS A 216 24.06 15.05 -9.92
CA LYS A 216 24.63 13.71 -9.96
C LYS A 216 23.62 12.64 -9.50
N THR A 217 22.89 12.94 -8.42
CA THR A 217 22.01 12.00 -7.74
C THR A 217 20.83 11.60 -8.61
N LYS A 218 20.66 10.29 -8.85
CA LYS A 218 19.49 9.72 -9.51
C LYS A 218 18.44 9.36 -8.47
N VAL A 219 17.17 9.62 -8.78
CA VAL A 219 16.06 9.27 -7.88
C VAL A 219 15.28 8.10 -8.47
N ILE A 220 15.04 7.07 -7.66
CA ILE A 220 14.26 5.90 -8.05
C ILE A 220 13.13 5.67 -7.07
N GLY A 221 11.92 5.57 -7.59
CA GLY A 221 10.76 5.12 -6.84
C GLY A 221 10.70 3.59 -6.77
N CYS A 222 10.49 3.06 -5.56
CA CYS A 222 10.20 1.65 -5.34
C CYS A 222 8.74 1.51 -4.90
N PRO A 223 7.83 1.06 -5.79
CA PRO A 223 6.42 0.96 -5.46
C PRO A 223 6.13 0.03 -4.29
N LYS A 224 5.30 0.48 -3.38
CA LYS A 224 4.85 -0.23 -2.20
C LYS A 224 3.36 0.03 -2.00
N THR A 225 2.55 -1.02 -1.99
CA THR A 225 1.16 -0.98 -1.53
C THR A 225 0.69 -2.36 -1.11
N ILE A 226 -0.09 -2.43 -0.03
CA ILE A 226 -0.79 -3.66 0.33
C ILE A 226 -2.06 -3.84 -0.52
N ASP A 227 -2.56 -2.79 -1.15
CA ASP A 227 -3.84 -2.78 -1.88
C ASP A 227 -3.76 -3.52 -3.21
N GLY A 228 -2.55 -3.69 -3.75
CA GLY A 228 -2.36 -4.34 -5.06
C GLY A 228 -2.72 -3.47 -6.26
N ASP A 229 -3.08 -2.21 -6.04
CA ASP A 229 -3.54 -1.24 -7.04
C ASP A 229 -2.43 -0.74 -7.99
N LEU A 230 -1.16 -0.82 -7.56
CA LEU A 230 0.00 -0.48 -8.40
C LEU A 230 0.51 -1.66 -9.24
N LYS A 231 -0.15 -2.82 -9.18
CA LYS A 231 0.27 -3.98 -9.95
C LYS A 231 0.02 -3.77 -11.44
N CYS A 232 1.09 -3.86 -12.21
CA CYS A 232 1.05 -3.75 -13.67
C CYS A 232 2.14 -4.65 -14.29
N LYS A 233 2.33 -4.57 -15.60
CA LYS A 233 3.36 -5.35 -16.29
C LYS A 233 4.77 -5.04 -15.77
N GLU A 234 5.04 -3.78 -15.49
CA GLU A 234 6.31 -3.25 -15.00
C GLU A 234 6.49 -3.49 -13.50
N VAL A 235 5.38 -3.56 -12.74
CA VAL A 235 5.34 -3.84 -11.31
C VAL A 235 4.52 -5.10 -11.06
N PRO A 236 5.06 -6.30 -11.36
CA PRO A 236 4.30 -7.55 -11.27
C PRO A 236 4.01 -7.97 -9.83
N VAL A 237 4.74 -7.44 -8.86
CA VAL A 237 4.62 -7.77 -7.44
C VAL A 237 4.52 -6.50 -6.61
N SER A 238 3.40 -6.36 -5.89
CA SER A 238 3.22 -5.33 -4.87
C SER A 238 3.51 -5.95 -3.50
N PHE A 239 4.65 -5.61 -2.91
CA PHE A 239 5.05 -6.23 -1.64
C PHE A 239 4.14 -5.80 -0.48
N GLY A 240 3.86 -6.75 0.41
CA GLY A 240 2.96 -6.57 1.53
C GLY A 240 1.54 -7.09 1.31
N PHE A 241 1.06 -7.18 0.07
CA PHE A 241 -0.27 -7.68 -0.27
C PHE A 241 -0.53 -9.09 0.24
N ASP A 242 0.32 -10.05 -0.10
CA ASP A 242 0.16 -11.45 0.31
C ASP A 242 0.16 -11.63 1.84
N THR A 243 1.05 -10.92 2.53
CA THR A 243 1.09 -10.94 3.99
C THR A 243 -0.17 -10.34 4.62
N ALA A 244 -0.65 -9.21 4.09
CA ALA A 244 -1.88 -8.58 4.55
C ALA A 244 -3.08 -9.52 4.36
N CYS A 245 -3.22 -10.11 3.17
CA CYS A 245 -4.32 -11.03 2.87
C CYS A 245 -4.29 -12.28 3.76
N LYS A 246 -3.12 -12.86 4.05
CA LYS A 246 -2.99 -14.02 4.94
C LYS A 246 -3.41 -13.70 6.36
N ILE A 247 -2.95 -12.57 6.91
CA ILE A 247 -3.31 -12.14 8.26
C ILE A 247 -4.81 -11.85 8.34
N TYR A 248 -5.36 -11.10 7.37
CA TYR A 248 -6.79 -10.80 7.35
C TYR A 248 -7.63 -12.07 7.19
N SER A 249 -7.22 -13.01 6.36
CA SER A 249 -7.93 -14.28 6.19
C SER A 249 -7.93 -15.11 7.47
N GLU A 250 -6.83 -15.12 8.23
CA GLU A 250 -6.77 -15.78 9.55
C GLU A 250 -7.74 -15.12 10.54
N MET A 251 -7.75 -13.80 10.60
CA MET A 251 -8.65 -13.03 11.46
C MET A 251 -10.12 -13.25 11.06
N ILE A 252 -10.44 -13.19 9.77
CA ILE A 252 -11.79 -13.45 9.25
C ILE A 252 -12.22 -14.88 9.58
N GLY A 253 -11.32 -15.85 9.44
CA GLY A 253 -11.59 -17.24 9.83
C GLY A 253 -12.00 -17.38 11.30
N ASN A 254 -11.33 -16.67 12.20
CA ASN A 254 -11.67 -16.62 13.63
C ASN A 254 -13.06 -15.99 13.85
N VAL A 255 -13.36 -14.88 13.18
CA VAL A 255 -14.69 -14.24 13.24
C VAL A 255 -15.79 -15.17 12.71
N MET A 256 -15.51 -15.92 11.65
CA MET A 256 -16.48 -16.89 11.10
C MET A 256 -16.80 -18.01 12.09
N ILE A 257 -15.81 -18.47 12.84
CA ILE A 257 -16.02 -19.45 13.91
C ILE A 257 -16.83 -18.86 15.04
N ASP A 258 -16.53 -17.62 15.45
CA ASP A 258 -17.29 -16.91 16.48
C ASP A 258 -18.75 -16.69 16.06
N ALA A 259 -18.98 -16.19 14.86
CA ALA A 259 -20.31 -16.00 14.28
C ALA A 259 -21.13 -17.31 14.29
N ARG A 260 -20.49 -18.43 13.93
CA ARG A 260 -21.11 -19.76 13.95
C ARG A 260 -21.40 -20.24 15.36
N SER A 261 -20.48 -19.99 16.30
CA SER A 261 -20.61 -20.42 17.70
C SER A 261 -21.74 -19.69 18.42
N THR A 262 -21.86 -18.39 18.20
CA THR A 262 -22.92 -17.56 18.78
C THR A 262 -24.27 -17.74 18.08
N GLY A 263 -24.25 -17.95 16.76
CA GLY A 263 -25.44 -18.16 15.93
C GLY A 263 -26.39 -16.95 15.87
N LYS A 264 -25.94 -15.73 16.24
CA LYS A 264 -26.80 -14.57 16.48
C LYS A 264 -26.43 -13.31 15.73
N TYR A 265 -25.19 -13.19 15.24
CA TYR A 265 -24.67 -11.91 14.75
C TYR A 265 -24.23 -12.00 13.30
N TYR A 266 -24.48 -10.93 12.54
CA TYR A 266 -23.85 -10.65 11.26
C TYR A 266 -22.67 -9.73 11.50
N HIS A 267 -21.48 -10.17 11.12
CA HIS A 267 -20.23 -9.43 11.22
C HIS A 267 -19.94 -8.70 9.91
N PHE A 268 -19.90 -7.39 9.98
CA PHE A 268 -19.53 -6.52 8.87
C PHE A 268 -18.05 -6.19 8.98
N VAL A 269 -17.24 -6.82 8.15
CA VAL A 269 -15.79 -6.73 8.19
C VAL A 269 -15.33 -5.82 7.07
N ARG A 270 -14.86 -4.62 7.42
CA ARG A 270 -14.27 -3.70 6.47
C ARG A 270 -12.77 -4.02 6.31
N LEU A 271 -12.35 -4.24 5.08
CA LEU A 271 -10.97 -4.55 4.72
C LEU A 271 -10.32 -3.35 4.02
N MET A 272 -9.03 -3.18 4.21
CA MET A 272 -8.27 -2.17 3.49
C MET A 272 -8.33 -2.41 1.97
N GLY A 273 -8.09 -1.36 1.22
CA GLY A 273 -8.20 -1.34 -0.23
C GLY A 273 -9.10 -0.19 -0.66
N ARG A 274 -8.48 0.98 -0.87
CA ARG A 274 -9.19 2.21 -1.21
C ARG A 274 -9.53 2.26 -2.69
N ALA A 275 -8.54 2.06 -3.54
CA ALA A 275 -8.67 2.17 -4.99
C ALA A 275 -9.03 0.84 -5.68
N ALA A 276 -8.96 -0.28 -4.97
CA ALA A 276 -9.23 -1.60 -5.51
C ALA A 276 -9.72 -2.56 -4.43
N SER A 277 -10.54 -3.54 -4.83
CA SER A 277 -11.10 -4.57 -3.94
C SER A 277 -10.24 -5.85 -3.89
N HIS A 278 -8.97 -5.79 -4.31
CA HIS A 278 -8.11 -6.97 -4.44
C HIS A 278 -7.94 -7.73 -3.13
N ILE A 279 -7.71 -7.02 -1.99
CA ILE A 279 -7.59 -7.65 -0.66
C ILE A 279 -8.89 -8.36 -0.29
N THR A 280 -10.04 -7.69 -0.50
CA THR A 280 -11.35 -8.26 -0.19
C THR A 280 -11.61 -9.52 -1.00
N LEU A 281 -11.29 -9.50 -2.29
CA LEU A 281 -11.44 -10.66 -3.17
C LEU A 281 -10.55 -11.83 -2.74
N GLU A 282 -9.26 -11.56 -2.48
CA GLU A 282 -8.31 -12.60 -2.05
C GLU A 282 -8.73 -13.21 -0.70
N CYS A 283 -9.12 -12.39 0.27
CA CYS A 283 -9.62 -12.87 1.56
C CYS A 283 -10.92 -13.69 1.39
N ALA A 284 -11.81 -13.27 0.50
CA ALA A 284 -13.04 -14.02 0.22
C ALA A 284 -12.76 -15.39 -0.39
N LEU A 285 -11.79 -15.48 -1.31
CA LEU A 285 -11.38 -16.75 -1.91
C LEU A 285 -10.73 -17.71 -0.89
N GLN A 286 -10.05 -17.18 0.12
CA GLN A 286 -9.44 -17.98 1.17
C GLN A 286 -10.43 -18.39 2.27
N THR A 287 -11.42 -17.56 2.61
CA THR A 287 -12.27 -17.75 3.79
C THR A 287 -13.71 -18.16 3.46
N HIS A 288 -14.19 -17.94 2.24
CA HIS A 288 -15.56 -18.23 1.81
C HIS A 288 -16.63 -17.62 2.73
N PRO A 289 -16.67 -16.29 2.91
CA PRO A 289 -17.67 -15.61 3.73
C PRO A 289 -19.07 -15.73 3.12
N ASN A 290 -20.08 -15.28 3.84
CA ASN A 290 -21.47 -15.39 3.37
C ASN A 290 -21.82 -14.34 2.31
N ILE A 291 -21.23 -13.14 2.41
CA ILE A 291 -21.38 -12.04 1.46
C ILE A 291 -20.01 -11.39 1.25
N THR A 292 -19.71 -11.06 0.00
CA THR A 292 -18.54 -10.29 -0.38
C THR A 292 -18.98 -9.19 -1.33
N LEU A 293 -18.62 -7.96 -1.01
CA LEU A 293 -18.84 -6.82 -1.89
C LEU A 293 -17.54 -6.52 -2.65
N ILE A 294 -17.63 -6.35 -3.95
CA ILE A 294 -16.51 -6.01 -4.83
C ILE A 294 -16.86 -4.69 -5.53
N GLY A 295 -16.09 -3.64 -5.24
CA GLY A 295 -16.36 -2.30 -5.74
C GLY A 295 -16.40 -2.24 -7.26
N GLU A 296 -15.46 -2.89 -7.94
CA GLU A 296 -15.36 -2.93 -9.40
C GLU A 296 -16.61 -3.58 -10.03
N GLU A 297 -17.19 -4.58 -9.37
CA GLU A 297 -18.45 -5.21 -9.83
C GLU A 297 -19.64 -4.27 -9.63
N VAL A 298 -19.69 -3.55 -8.51
CA VAL A 298 -20.72 -2.54 -8.22
C VAL A 298 -20.68 -1.43 -9.26
N ALA A 299 -19.49 -0.93 -9.59
CA ALA A 299 -19.31 0.09 -10.62
C ALA A 299 -19.69 -0.41 -12.02
N ALA A 300 -19.21 -1.59 -12.41
CA ALA A 300 -19.52 -2.19 -13.73
C ALA A 300 -21.02 -2.40 -13.94
N LYS A 301 -21.73 -2.81 -12.89
CA LYS A 301 -23.19 -2.98 -12.91
C LYS A 301 -23.97 -1.70 -12.66
N LYS A 302 -23.28 -0.56 -12.42
CA LYS A 302 -23.88 0.73 -12.07
C LYS A 302 -24.89 0.61 -10.91
N GLN A 303 -24.55 -0.17 -9.90
CA GLN A 303 -25.42 -0.38 -8.75
C GLN A 303 -25.51 0.87 -7.89
N THR A 304 -26.73 1.15 -7.40
CA THR A 304 -26.98 2.19 -6.42
C THR A 304 -26.70 1.68 -5.01
N LEU A 305 -26.58 2.59 -4.04
CA LEU A 305 -26.45 2.23 -2.63
C LEU A 305 -27.64 1.38 -2.16
N LYS A 306 -28.84 1.68 -2.68
CA LYS A 306 -30.03 0.87 -2.44
C LYS A 306 -29.87 -0.55 -2.99
N ASN A 307 -29.36 -0.73 -4.22
CA ASN A 307 -29.15 -2.07 -4.78
C ASN A 307 -28.18 -2.90 -3.95
N VAL A 308 -27.11 -2.30 -3.44
CA VAL A 308 -26.14 -2.96 -2.55
C VAL A 308 -26.82 -3.37 -1.24
N THR A 309 -27.61 -2.48 -0.64
CA THR A 309 -28.39 -2.76 0.57
C THR A 309 -29.39 -3.88 0.37
N ASP A 310 -30.16 -3.82 -0.72
CA ASP A 310 -31.16 -4.84 -1.07
C ASP A 310 -30.50 -6.21 -1.26
N TYR A 311 -29.34 -6.26 -1.95
CA TYR A 311 -28.57 -7.49 -2.14
C TYR A 311 -28.16 -8.15 -0.81
N ILE A 312 -27.63 -7.37 0.13
CA ILE A 312 -27.26 -7.86 1.46
C ILE A 312 -28.50 -8.38 2.19
N THR A 313 -29.58 -7.57 2.18
CA THR A 313 -30.84 -7.88 2.87
C THR A 313 -31.49 -9.14 2.32
N ASP A 314 -31.49 -9.34 1.01
CA ASP A 314 -32.04 -10.54 0.36
C ASP A 314 -31.32 -11.82 0.79
N ILE A 315 -29.99 -11.76 0.92
CA ILE A 315 -29.21 -12.92 1.38
C ILE A 315 -29.53 -13.19 2.86
N ILE A 316 -29.62 -12.14 3.68
CA ILE A 316 -30.00 -12.28 5.11
C ILE A 316 -31.37 -12.93 5.25
N CYS A 317 -32.36 -12.48 4.49
CA CYS A 317 -33.71 -13.08 4.48
C CYS A 317 -33.68 -14.56 4.09
N LYS A 318 -33.02 -14.90 2.97
CA LYS A 318 -32.89 -16.29 2.52
C LYS A 318 -32.16 -17.19 3.52
N ARG A 319 -31.14 -16.66 4.21
CA ARG A 319 -30.44 -17.38 5.25
C ARG A 319 -31.30 -17.60 6.49
N SER A 320 -32.07 -16.58 6.90
CA SER A 320 -33.00 -16.65 8.02
C SER A 320 -34.11 -17.69 7.79
N GLU A 321 -34.64 -17.81 6.57
CA GLU A 321 -35.61 -18.86 6.19
C GLU A 321 -35.07 -20.28 6.43
N ARG A 322 -33.74 -20.44 6.35
CA ARG A 322 -33.03 -21.69 6.64
C ARG A 322 -32.59 -21.83 8.09
N GLY A 323 -32.96 -20.90 8.95
CA GLY A 323 -32.59 -20.88 10.37
C GLY A 323 -31.21 -20.27 10.69
N TYR A 324 -30.52 -19.69 9.70
CA TYR A 324 -29.21 -19.06 9.89
C TYR A 324 -29.35 -17.53 10.09
N ASN A 325 -29.32 -17.08 11.34
CA ASN A 325 -29.43 -15.66 11.71
C ASN A 325 -28.01 -15.08 12.04
N TYR A 326 -26.99 -15.55 11.38
CA TYR A 326 -25.61 -15.13 11.56
C TYR A 326 -24.83 -15.20 10.24
N GLY A 327 -23.73 -14.48 10.16
CA GLY A 327 -22.87 -14.55 8.99
C GLY A 327 -21.73 -13.53 9.02
N VAL A 328 -20.89 -13.57 7.96
CA VAL A 328 -19.79 -12.63 7.76
C VAL A 328 -19.94 -11.99 6.40
N ILE A 329 -19.78 -10.68 6.37
CA ILE A 329 -19.89 -9.81 5.21
C ILE A 329 -18.57 -9.06 5.05
N LEU A 330 -17.88 -9.24 3.92
CA LEU A 330 -16.65 -8.52 3.63
C LEU A 330 -16.94 -7.29 2.78
N ILE A 331 -16.36 -6.17 3.17
CA ILE A 331 -16.59 -4.85 2.56
C ILE A 331 -15.22 -4.21 2.28
N PRO A 332 -14.91 -3.84 1.02
CA PRO A 332 -13.71 -3.06 0.75
C PRO A 332 -13.87 -1.63 1.28
N GLU A 333 -12.81 -1.06 1.82
CA GLU A 333 -12.76 0.31 2.36
C GLU A 333 -13.29 1.35 1.36
N GLY A 334 -12.89 1.23 0.11
CA GLY A 334 -13.25 2.16 -0.95
C GLY A 334 -14.61 1.90 -1.62
N LEU A 335 -15.45 1.00 -1.09
CA LEU A 335 -16.72 0.62 -1.75
C LEU A 335 -17.56 1.82 -2.19
N ILE A 336 -17.62 2.87 -1.36
CA ILE A 336 -18.48 4.03 -1.65
C ILE A 336 -18.02 4.82 -2.88
N ASP A 337 -16.74 4.81 -3.20
CA ASP A 337 -16.21 5.42 -4.42
C ASP A 337 -16.60 4.67 -5.69
N PHE A 338 -16.98 3.41 -5.56
CA PHE A 338 -17.43 2.58 -6.67
C PHE A 338 -18.94 2.67 -6.93
N ILE A 339 -19.71 3.36 -6.07
CA ILE A 339 -21.14 3.58 -6.23
C ILE A 339 -21.36 4.90 -7.00
N PRO A 340 -21.82 4.87 -8.26
CA PRO A 340 -21.82 6.06 -9.12
C PRO A 340 -22.54 7.28 -8.54
N GLU A 341 -23.68 7.07 -7.87
CA GLU A 341 -24.46 8.16 -7.25
C GLU A 341 -23.74 8.78 -6.04
N VAL A 342 -22.98 7.98 -5.28
CA VAL A 342 -22.18 8.48 -4.16
C VAL A 342 -20.93 9.19 -4.66
N GLN A 343 -20.30 8.66 -5.69
CA GLN A 343 -19.16 9.31 -6.34
C GLN A 343 -19.55 10.70 -6.88
N GLN A 344 -20.73 10.80 -7.52
CA GLN A 344 -21.26 12.09 -7.97
C GLN A 344 -21.48 13.04 -6.80
N LEU A 345 -22.11 12.59 -5.71
CA LEU A 345 -22.33 13.39 -4.50
C LEU A 345 -21.01 13.89 -3.92
N ILE A 346 -19.98 13.02 -3.82
CA ILE A 346 -18.66 13.40 -3.32
C ILE A 346 -18.00 14.44 -4.23
N SER A 347 -18.12 14.29 -5.55
CA SER A 347 -17.58 15.25 -6.52
C SER A 347 -18.24 16.63 -6.36
N GLU A 348 -19.57 16.67 -6.25
CA GLU A 348 -20.32 17.92 -6.02
C GLU A 348 -19.96 18.57 -4.68
N LEU A 349 -19.83 17.78 -3.60
CA LEU A 349 -19.39 18.28 -2.29
C LEU A 349 -17.97 18.85 -2.35
N ASN A 350 -17.06 18.22 -3.06
CA ASN A 350 -15.69 18.72 -3.23
C ASN A 350 -15.68 20.06 -3.95
N GLU A 351 -16.48 20.21 -5.02
CA GLU A 351 -16.59 21.47 -5.77
C GLU A 351 -17.23 22.60 -4.95
N ILE A 352 -18.36 22.30 -4.29
CA ILE A 352 -19.08 23.29 -3.49
C ILE A 352 -18.22 23.76 -2.31
N LEU A 353 -17.63 22.84 -1.56
CA LEU A 353 -16.91 23.15 -0.33
C LEU A 353 -15.48 23.66 -0.56
N ALA A 354 -14.98 23.62 -1.80
CA ALA A 354 -13.77 24.34 -2.18
C ALA A 354 -13.97 25.87 -2.16
N HIS A 355 -15.21 26.34 -2.32
CA HIS A 355 -15.54 27.75 -2.41
C HIS A 355 -16.45 28.26 -1.28
N ASP A 356 -17.14 27.38 -0.59
CA ASP A 356 -18.12 27.74 0.45
C ASP A 356 -17.75 27.13 1.81
N VAL A 357 -18.10 27.84 2.87
CA VAL A 357 -18.00 27.32 4.24
C VAL A 357 -19.31 26.59 4.57
N VAL A 358 -19.22 25.46 5.26
CA VAL A 358 -20.39 24.79 5.82
C VAL A 358 -21.00 25.72 6.87
N ASP A 359 -22.11 26.38 6.52
CA ASP A 359 -22.85 27.24 7.42
C ASP A 359 -24.01 26.51 8.08
N GLU A 360 -24.42 26.96 9.26
CA GLU A 360 -25.58 26.42 9.98
C GLU A 360 -26.90 26.60 9.19
N GLY A 361 -26.95 27.53 8.26
CA GLY A 361 -28.10 27.78 7.39
C GLY A 361 -28.28 26.76 6.27
N GLY A 362 -27.30 25.93 5.99
CA GLY A 362 -27.37 24.86 4.99
C GLY A 362 -27.56 25.34 3.55
N LEU A 363 -27.16 26.56 3.23
CA LEU A 363 -27.31 27.16 1.89
C LEU A 363 -26.53 26.38 0.83
N TRP A 364 -25.41 25.75 1.21
CA TRP A 364 -24.61 24.88 0.35
C TRP A 364 -25.41 23.67 -0.16
N LYS A 365 -26.37 23.12 0.62
CA LYS A 365 -27.22 21.99 0.20
C LYS A 365 -28.04 22.31 -1.03
N LYS A 366 -28.46 23.56 -1.21
CA LYS A 366 -29.23 24.01 -2.36
C LYS A 366 -28.42 24.03 -3.67
N LYS A 367 -27.08 23.93 -3.57
CA LYS A 367 -26.18 23.87 -4.73
C LYS A 367 -25.99 22.44 -5.25
N LEU A 368 -26.34 21.44 -4.43
CA LEU A 368 -26.35 20.04 -4.86
C LEU A 368 -27.43 19.81 -5.94
N GLN A 369 -27.15 18.93 -6.88
CA GLN A 369 -28.15 18.46 -7.81
C GLN A 369 -29.25 17.71 -7.04
N SER A 370 -30.47 17.70 -7.60
CA SER A 370 -31.64 17.13 -6.90
C SER A 370 -31.45 15.67 -6.48
N GLN A 371 -30.74 14.87 -7.28
CA GLN A 371 -30.45 13.46 -6.96
C GLN A 371 -29.45 13.34 -5.79
N SER A 372 -28.38 14.13 -5.82
CA SER A 372 -27.37 14.18 -4.77
C SER A 372 -27.95 14.71 -3.45
N GLN A 373 -28.89 15.66 -3.52
CA GLN A 373 -29.57 16.16 -2.32
C GLN A 373 -30.43 15.08 -1.67
N VAL A 374 -31.22 14.34 -2.44
CA VAL A 374 -32.04 13.24 -1.94
C VAL A 374 -31.16 12.12 -1.36
N LEU A 375 -30.06 11.79 -2.05
CA LEU A 375 -29.11 10.78 -1.55
C LEU A 375 -28.49 11.24 -0.22
N PHE A 376 -28.02 12.50 -0.14
CA PHE A 376 -27.41 13.05 1.06
C PHE A 376 -28.36 12.98 2.26
N GLU A 377 -29.63 13.30 2.06
CA GLU A 377 -30.67 13.26 3.12
C GLU A 377 -31.03 11.82 3.54
N LEU A 378 -30.84 10.84 2.65
CA LEU A 378 -31.06 9.42 2.96
C LEU A 378 -29.91 8.78 3.73
N LEU A 379 -28.69 9.38 3.67
CA LEU A 379 -27.55 8.86 4.39
C LEU A 379 -27.74 9.05 5.91
N PRO A 380 -27.22 8.13 6.75
CA PRO A 380 -27.18 8.33 8.19
C PRO A 380 -26.46 9.62 8.58
N GLN A 381 -26.93 10.31 9.62
CA GLN A 381 -26.38 11.61 10.05
C GLN A 381 -24.87 11.57 10.27
N ALA A 382 -24.35 10.52 10.90
CA ALA A 382 -22.93 10.37 11.14
C ALA A 382 -22.11 10.33 9.83
N ILE A 383 -22.66 9.73 8.76
CA ILE A 383 -22.03 9.69 7.46
C ILE A 383 -22.11 11.06 6.77
N GLN A 384 -23.24 11.77 6.88
CA GLN A 384 -23.35 13.14 6.40
C GLN A 384 -22.30 14.03 7.04
N GLU A 385 -22.08 13.93 8.35
CA GLU A 385 -21.05 14.66 9.08
C GLU A 385 -19.65 14.30 8.60
N GLN A 386 -19.35 13.02 8.38
CA GLN A 386 -18.05 12.57 7.85
C GLN A 386 -17.78 13.10 6.44
N LEU A 387 -18.80 13.11 5.57
CA LEU A 387 -18.69 13.69 4.22
C LEU A 387 -18.39 15.19 4.23
N LEU A 388 -18.82 15.91 5.26
CA LEU A 388 -18.62 17.35 5.37
C LEU A 388 -17.32 17.73 6.08
N LEU A 389 -16.96 17.03 7.15
CA LEU A 389 -15.90 17.42 8.08
C LEU A 389 -14.57 16.75 7.82
N GLU A 390 -14.56 15.51 7.31
CA GLU A 390 -13.35 14.76 7.09
C GLU A 390 -12.75 15.09 5.71
N ARG A 391 -11.83 16.08 5.70
CA ARG A 391 -11.17 16.57 4.49
C ARG A 391 -9.68 16.26 4.49
N ASP A 392 -9.14 16.05 3.29
CA ASP A 392 -7.70 15.98 3.08
C ASP A 392 -7.07 17.40 3.04
N PRO A 393 -5.75 17.54 3.02
CA PRO A 393 -5.10 18.85 2.90
C PRO A 393 -5.46 19.63 1.63
N HIS A 394 -6.02 18.98 0.63
CA HIS A 394 -6.48 19.60 -0.63
C HIS A 394 -7.96 19.97 -0.60
N GLY A 395 -8.66 19.69 0.51
CA GLY A 395 -10.07 19.99 0.68
C GLY A 395 -11.03 18.92 0.16
N ASN A 396 -10.55 17.77 -0.30
CA ASN A 396 -11.40 16.67 -0.76
C ASN A 396 -11.88 15.80 0.39
N VAL A 397 -13.02 15.12 0.21
CA VAL A 397 -13.54 14.14 1.16
C VAL A 397 -12.51 13.02 1.38
N GLN A 398 -12.18 12.74 2.63
CA GLN A 398 -11.34 11.60 2.99
C GLN A 398 -12.16 10.30 3.03
N VAL A 399 -12.36 9.68 1.87
CA VAL A 399 -13.18 8.45 1.72
C VAL A 399 -12.75 7.35 2.68
N ALA A 400 -11.45 7.17 2.90
CA ALA A 400 -10.93 6.17 3.84
C ALA A 400 -11.39 6.34 5.30
N LYS A 401 -11.87 7.52 5.68
CA LYS A 401 -12.40 7.80 7.02
C LYS A 401 -13.90 7.56 7.14
N ILE A 402 -14.59 7.39 6.02
CA ILE A 402 -16.03 7.13 6.03
C ILE A 402 -16.27 5.70 6.53
N GLU A 403 -17.07 5.57 7.56
CA GLU A 403 -17.43 4.30 8.17
C GLU A 403 -18.48 3.55 7.30
N THR A 404 -18.05 3.08 6.13
CA THR A 404 -18.91 2.43 5.12
C THR A 404 -19.66 1.23 5.70
N GLU A 405 -19.01 0.44 6.57
CA GLU A 405 -19.63 -0.70 7.25
C GLU A 405 -20.78 -0.26 8.18
N LYS A 406 -20.61 0.85 8.88
CA LYS A 406 -21.64 1.38 9.78
C LYS A 406 -22.84 1.93 9.00
N MET A 407 -22.58 2.60 7.89
CA MET A 407 -23.61 3.04 6.97
C MET A 407 -24.45 1.87 6.46
N LEU A 408 -23.79 0.82 5.96
CA LEU A 408 -24.48 -0.37 5.44
C LEU A 408 -25.26 -1.11 6.53
N ILE A 409 -24.72 -1.22 7.76
CA ILE A 409 -25.46 -1.80 8.90
C ILE A 409 -26.78 -1.06 9.11
N GLN A 410 -26.75 0.27 9.25
CA GLN A 410 -27.94 1.07 9.50
C GLN A 410 -28.96 0.99 8.35
N MET A 411 -28.48 0.98 7.10
CA MET A 411 -29.36 0.83 5.95
C MET A 411 -30.00 -0.55 5.87
N VAL A 412 -29.25 -1.61 6.17
CA VAL A 412 -29.75 -2.98 6.20
C VAL A 412 -30.77 -3.16 7.36
N GLU A 413 -30.50 -2.60 8.54
CA GLU A 413 -31.42 -2.58 9.66
C GLU A 413 -32.75 -1.92 9.28
N ALA A 414 -32.71 -0.73 8.71
CA ALA A 414 -33.92 0.00 8.28
C ALA A 414 -34.72 -0.76 7.21
N GLU A 415 -34.04 -1.42 6.27
CA GLU A 415 -34.70 -2.21 5.24
C GLU A 415 -35.31 -3.51 5.81
N LEU A 416 -34.62 -4.18 6.74
CA LEU A 416 -35.15 -5.36 7.43
C LEU A 416 -36.36 -5.03 8.30
N GLU A 417 -36.40 -3.86 8.95
CA GLU A 417 -37.57 -3.38 9.69
C GLU A 417 -38.79 -3.19 8.78
N LYS A 418 -38.59 -2.59 7.58
CA LYS A 418 -39.66 -2.47 6.57
C LYS A 418 -40.15 -3.84 6.12
N ARG A 419 -39.25 -4.79 5.86
CA ARG A 419 -39.60 -6.16 5.47
C ARG A 419 -40.29 -6.94 6.59
N THR A 420 -39.91 -6.68 7.83
CA THR A 420 -40.61 -7.24 9.00
C THR A 420 -42.04 -6.72 9.12
N SER A 421 -42.22 -5.41 8.94
CA SER A 421 -43.52 -4.76 8.94
C SER A 421 -44.44 -5.25 7.83
N ALA A 422 -43.83 -5.59 6.67
CA ALA A 422 -44.52 -6.18 5.52
C ALA A 422 -44.75 -7.70 5.68
N GLY A 423 -44.29 -8.34 6.75
CA GLY A 423 -44.44 -9.79 7.00
C GLY A 423 -43.50 -10.67 6.14
N ILE A 424 -42.54 -10.08 5.45
CA ILE A 424 -41.57 -10.76 4.56
C ILE A 424 -40.43 -11.35 5.37
N TYR A 425 -39.89 -10.61 6.37
CA TYR A 425 -38.82 -11.06 7.22
C TYR A 425 -39.33 -11.43 8.62
N LYS A 426 -38.96 -12.61 9.08
CA LYS A 426 -39.38 -13.14 10.41
C LYS A 426 -38.16 -13.51 11.28
N GLY A 427 -36.98 -13.24 10.82
CA GLY A 427 -35.72 -13.57 11.50
C GLY A 427 -35.38 -12.60 12.64
N LYS A 428 -34.22 -12.82 13.20
CA LYS A 428 -33.58 -11.89 14.13
C LYS A 428 -32.30 -11.37 13.47
N PHE A 429 -32.13 -10.07 13.48
CA PHE A 429 -30.91 -9.44 12.98
C PHE A 429 -30.25 -8.67 14.11
N ALA A 430 -28.96 -8.90 14.27
CA ALA A 430 -28.08 -8.09 15.08
C ALA A 430 -26.73 -8.03 14.37
N ALA A 431 -26.21 -6.84 14.20
CA ALA A 431 -24.93 -6.61 13.52
C ALA A 431 -23.82 -6.32 14.51
N LEU A 432 -22.64 -6.83 14.22
CA LEU A 432 -21.38 -6.42 14.84
C LEU A 432 -20.48 -5.86 13.75
N ARG A 433 -19.72 -4.85 14.11
CA ARG A 433 -18.68 -4.32 13.24
C ARG A 433 -17.32 -4.74 13.77
N ASP A 434 -16.50 -5.23 12.88
CA ASP A 434 -15.13 -5.63 13.18
C ASP A 434 -14.16 -4.63 12.52
N GLU A 435 -13.65 -3.72 13.37
CA GLU A 435 -12.75 -2.63 12.92
C GLU A 435 -11.27 -3.02 12.90
N TRP A 436 -10.91 -4.16 13.41
CA TRP A 436 -9.51 -4.50 13.59
C TRP A 436 -8.77 -4.81 12.28
N ALA A 437 -9.49 -5.05 11.19
CA ALA A 437 -8.91 -5.06 9.85
C ALA A 437 -8.54 -3.66 9.34
N LEU A 438 -8.99 -2.60 10.02
CA LEU A 438 -8.82 -1.20 9.61
C LEU A 438 -7.52 -0.56 10.04
N ASN A 439 -6.93 -1.00 11.12
CA ASN A 439 -5.78 -0.34 11.68
C ASN A 439 -4.49 -1.09 11.32
N ASN A 440 -3.90 -0.71 10.17
CA ASN A 440 -2.50 -1.02 9.84
C ASN A 440 -1.51 -0.71 11.01
N ARG A 441 -1.97 0.01 12.03
CA ARG A 441 -1.19 0.32 13.25
C ARG A 441 -1.06 -0.88 14.19
N TYR A 442 -1.98 -1.85 14.12
CA TYR A 442 -2.00 -3.04 14.98
C TYR A 442 -1.53 -4.31 14.27
N ILE A 443 -1.45 -4.30 12.95
CA ILE A 443 -0.67 -5.28 12.25
C ILE A 443 0.78 -4.82 12.38
N SER A 444 1.34 -5.05 13.57
CA SER A 444 2.80 -5.20 13.64
C SER A 444 3.12 -6.15 12.50
N PRO A 445 4.00 -5.78 11.56
CA PRO A 445 4.37 -6.68 10.50
C PRO A 445 4.88 -7.95 11.18
N GLY A 446 3.94 -8.86 11.34
CA GLY A 446 4.27 -10.18 11.82
C GLY A 446 5.33 -10.73 10.90
N PRO A 447 6.06 -11.71 11.32
CA PRO A 447 7.13 -12.26 10.57
C PRO A 447 6.61 -12.67 9.18
N ILE A 448 7.05 -11.95 8.17
CA ILE A 448 6.69 -12.19 6.79
C ILE A 448 7.27 -13.51 6.37
N GLN A 449 6.40 -14.46 6.19
CA GLN A 449 6.82 -15.76 5.69
C GLN A 449 7.13 -15.77 4.19
N PHE A 450 6.62 -14.80 3.43
CA PHE A 450 6.66 -14.88 1.97
C PHE A 450 6.82 -13.54 1.28
N LEU A 451 7.95 -12.88 1.51
CA LEU A 451 8.54 -12.17 0.40
C LEU A 451 9.27 -13.23 -0.42
N GLY A 452 8.58 -13.74 -1.41
CA GLY A 452 9.19 -14.66 -2.34
C GLY A 452 10.40 -14.05 -3.03
N PRO A 453 11.15 -14.81 -3.80
CA PRO A 453 12.29 -14.36 -4.57
C PRO A 453 12.06 -13.07 -5.38
N SER A 454 10.82 -12.79 -5.72
CA SER A 454 10.42 -11.69 -6.58
C SER A 454 10.59 -10.27 -5.97
N SER A 455 10.36 -10.07 -4.67
CA SER A 455 10.57 -8.73 -4.07
C SER A 455 12.04 -8.44 -3.83
N TYR A 456 12.82 -9.46 -3.49
CA TYR A 456 14.28 -9.37 -3.43
C TYR A 456 14.86 -9.12 -4.82
N ALA A 457 14.28 -9.73 -5.84
CA ALA A 457 14.62 -9.60 -7.24
C ALA A 457 14.34 -8.21 -7.82
N ALA A 458 13.16 -7.67 -7.57
CA ALA A 458 12.80 -6.33 -7.99
C ALA A 458 13.76 -5.27 -7.43
N ASN A 459 14.26 -5.50 -6.20
CA ASN A 459 15.21 -4.61 -5.55
C ASN A 459 16.61 -4.67 -6.16
N HIS A 460 17.05 -5.84 -6.57
CA HIS A 460 18.29 -6.00 -7.33
C HIS A 460 18.19 -5.36 -8.73
N THR A 461 17.03 -5.45 -9.37
CA THR A 461 16.76 -4.82 -10.67
C THR A 461 16.83 -3.29 -10.58
N LEU A 462 16.23 -2.72 -9.55
CA LEU A 462 16.20 -1.27 -9.31
C LEU A 462 17.60 -0.65 -9.17
N LEU A 463 18.53 -1.36 -8.55
CA LEU A 463 19.91 -0.89 -8.39
C LEU A 463 20.74 -0.99 -9.65
N LEU A 464 20.40 -1.90 -10.52
CA LEU A 464 21.06 -2.06 -11.81
C LEU A 464 20.67 -0.91 -12.75
N GLU A 465 19.43 -0.44 -12.68
CA GLU A 465 19.00 0.77 -13.37
C GLU A 465 19.76 2.02 -12.87
N LEU A 466 20.08 2.09 -11.57
CA LEU A 466 20.95 3.14 -11.02
C LEU A 466 22.38 3.09 -11.60
N GLY A 467 22.93 1.90 -11.79
CA GLY A 467 24.25 1.69 -12.39
C GLY A 467 24.29 1.97 -13.89
N ALA A 468 23.19 1.73 -14.60
CA ALA A 468 23.10 1.93 -16.06
C ALA A 468 22.79 3.37 -16.46
N CYS A 469 22.15 4.15 -15.57
CA CYS A 469 21.86 5.58 -15.80
C CYS A 469 22.98 6.52 -15.34
N ALA A 470 24.08 6.02 -14.81
CA ALA A 470 25.27 6.75 -14.40
C ALA A 470 26.38 6.62 -15.46
#